data_dfa1bdb4bcecbb1e30cc9a70c8fdd18d
#
_entry.id   dfa1bdb4bcecbb1e30cc9a70c8fdd18d
#
_cell.length_a   1.000
_cell.length_b   1.000
_cell.length_c   1.000
_cell.angle_alpha   90.00
_cell.angle_beta   90.00
_cell.angle_gamma   90.00
#
_symmetry.space_group_name_H-M   'P 1'
#
loop_
_entity.id
_entity.type
_entity.pdbx_description
1 polymer ?
#
loop_
_entity_poly.entity_id
_entity_poly.type
_entity_poly.pdbx_seq_one_letter_code
_entity_poly.pdbx_strand_id
1 'polypeptide(L)'
;MTTIAQVGLIGYGLAGSVFHAPLIQHTPGLALHSIVSSQRDRLLRSFTDVHVHADVAPLLADPAVDAVVIATPNAQHAPLALAALQAGKHVLVDKPFALSSAEARAVVDAARDADRVVSVFQNRRFDADFLSLRSVVEQGTLGRIAECHSHFDRFRPQVRDRWRESDAPGGGLWMDLGPHLLDQMLQLFGWPEAISADIAAQREGARSDDYFHAVLHYPGLRAIVHAGSLVAASAPRFAVHGSLGSYLKDGRDVQEDQLRQGTAPGAPGWGLDPVHGQIVRADAEGHVQRHSVDNALGDYRRFYAAFRDAMLGVGDAPVSTEEALQLMRLLEVGRESADSGRRVALA
;
A
#
# COMPACT_ATOMS: atom_id res chain seq x y z
N MET A 1 8.78 -12.90 29.39
CA MET A 1 9.17 -11.56 28.87
C MET A 1 8.85 -11.56 27.40
N THR A 2 8.09 -10.59 26.91
CA THR A 2 7.79 -10.49 25.47
C THR A 2 9.09 -10.09 24.76
N THR A 3 9.55 -10.87 23.80
CA THR A 3 10.74 -10.54 23.00
C THR A 3 10.44 -9.28 22.21
N ILE A 4 11.28 -8.25 22.34
CA ILE A 4 11.18 -7.01 21.58
C ILE A 4 12.11 -7.13 20.37
N ALA A 5 11.52 -7.16 19.17
CA ALA A 5 12.28 -7.20 17.93
C ALA A 5 12.87 -5.81 17.60
N GLN A 6 14.16 -5.77 17.30
CA GLN A 6 14.91 -4.57 17.00
C GLN A 6 14.87 -4.28 15.50
N VAL A 7 14.38 -3.10 15.12
CA VAL A 7 14.14 -2.74 13.73
C VAL A 7 15.10 -1.66 13.28
N GLY A 8 15.82 -1.92 12.20
CA GLY A 8 16.60 -0.93 11.45
C GLY A 8 15.76 -0.32 10.33
N LEU A 9 15.79 1.00 10.18
CA LEU A 9 15.09 1.74 9.12
C LEU A 9 16.09 2.32 8.12
N ILE A 10 16.01 1.91 6.87
CA ILE A 10 16.82 2.47 5.78
C ILE A 10 15.99 3.48 5.00
N GLY A 11 16.35 4.76 5.10
CA GLY A 11 15.65 5.88 4.49
C GLY A 11 14.73 6.60 5.48
N TYR A 12 14.96 7.90 5.65
CA TYR A 12 14.17 8.77 6.52
C TYR A 12 13.57 9.96 5.75
N GLY A 13 13.15 9.69 4.51
CA GLY A 13 12.33 10.58 3.70
C GLY A 13 10.88 10.62 4.23
N LEU A 14 9.94 10.99 3.36
CA LEU A 14 8.52 11.09 3.73
C LEU A 14 7.99 9.76 4.32
N ALA A 15 8.21 8.63 3.63
CA ALA A 15 7.71 7.34 4.09
C ALA A 15 8.35 6.93 5.43
N GLY A 16 9.67 7.00 5.53
CA GLY A 16 10.39 6.65 6.75
C GLY A 16 9.99 7.49 7.96
N SER A 17 9.85 8.81 7.78
CA SER A 17 9.57 9.73 8.89
C SER A 17 8.09 9.83 9.27
N VAL A 18 7.18 9.74 8.30
CA VAL A 18 5.74 9.91 8.53
C VAL A 18 5.05 8.58 8.85
N PHE A 19 5.44 7.50 8.17
CA PHE A 19 4.77 6.20 8.34
C PHE A 19 5.61 5.24 9.18
N HIS A 20 6.79 4.83 8.69
CA HIS A 20 7.50 3.69 9.27
C HIS A 20 7.99 3.93 10.69
N ALA A 21 8.71 5.01 10.97
CA ALA A 21 9.24 5.26 12.30
C ALA A 21 8.16 5.38 13.38
N PRO A 22 7.08 6.18 13.21
CA PRO A 22 6.00 6.24 14.20
C PRO A 22 5.29 4.91 14.40
N LEU A 23 5.05 4.14 13.33
CA LEU A 23 4.37 2.85 13.42
C LEU A 23 5.22 1.81 14.14
N ILE A 24 6.53 1.75 13.89
CA ILE A 24 7.46 0.88 14.62
C ILE A 24 7.42 1.23 16.12
N GLN A 25 7.57 2.52 16.47
CA GLN A 25 7.61 2.97 17.86
C GLN A 25 6.31 2.73 18.64
N HIS A 26 5.15 2.72 17.95
CA HIS A 26 3.84 2.54 18.57
C HIS A 26 3.24 1.14 18.38
N THR A 27 4.02 0.18 17.85
CA THR A 27 3.61 -1.22 17.78
C THR A 27 4.25 -2.02 18.91
N PRO A 28 3.48 -2.55 19.86
CA PRO A 28 4.03 -3.33 20.97
C PRO A 28 4.90 -4.49 20.47
N GLY A 29 6.05 -4.70 21.12
CA GLY A 29 6.99 -5.75 20.76
C GLY A 29 7.94 -5.42 19.60
N LEU A 30 7.91 -4.17 19.10
CA LEU A 30 8.91 -3.63 18.18
C LEU A 30 9.64 -2.45 18.82
N ALA A 31 10.92 -2.26 18.48
CA ALA A 31 11.70 -1.08 18.83
C ALA A 31 12.48 -0.58 17.62
N LEU A 32 12.45 0.73 17.40
CA LEU A 32 13.28 1.37 16.37
C LEU A 32 14.72 1.48 16.91
N HIS A 33 15.59 0.60 16.46
CA HIS A 33 16.96 0.47 16.96
C HIS A 33 17.93 1.39 16.21
N SER A 34 17.81 1.45 14.89
CA SER A 34 18.76 2.22 14.09
C SER A 34 18.11 2.81 12.84
N ILE A 35 18.66 3.92 12.34
CA ILE A 35 18.20 4.60 11.12
C ILE A 35 19.41 4.90 10.23
N VAL A 36 19.29 4.56 8.94
CA VAL A 36 20.23 5.02 7.91
C VAL A 36 19.65 6.23 7.21
N SER A 37 20.34 7.38 7.30
CA SER A 37 19.89 8.63 6.66
C SER A 37 21.03 9.64 6.54
N SER A 38 21.00 10.45 5.47
CA SER A 38 21.84 11.64 5.34
C SER A 38 21.45 12.79 6.28
N GLN A 39 20.28 12.72 6.94
CA GLN A 39 19.75 13.76 7.82
C GLN A 39 20.17 13.56 9.30
N ARG A 40 21.42 13.17 9.55
CA ARG A 40 21.92 12.75 10.86
C ARG A 40 21.62 13.76 11.98
N ASP A 41 21.92 15.03 11.78
CA ASP A 41 21.74 16.06 12.82
C ASP A 41 20.28 16.30 13.19
N ARG A 42 19.37 16.15 12.23
CA ARG A 42 17.94 16.22 12.48
C ARG A 42 17.48 15.02 13.33
N LEU A 43 17.96 13.83 12.98
CA LEU A 43 17.59 12.58 13.67
C LEU A 43 18.09 12.57 15.12
N LEU A 44 19.30 13.00 15.39
CA LEU A 44 19.86 13.05 16.73
C LEU A 44 19.13 14.04 17.65
N ARG A 45 18.40 15.02 17.09
CA ARG A 45 17.49 15.88 17.88
C ARG A 45 16.13 15.24 18.16
N SER A 46 15.71 14.31 17.32
CA SER A 46 14.37 13.68 17.41
C SER A 46 14.40 12.36 18.14
N PHE A 47 15.56 11.70 18.23
CA PHE A 47 15.73 10.38 18.84
C PHE A 47 16.93 10.38 19.76
N THR A 48 16.72 9.97 21.02
CA THR A 48 17.78 9.84 22.03
C THR A 48 18.43 8.46 22.06
N ASP A 49 17.65 7.41 21.71
CA ASP A 49 18.02 6.02 21.91
C ASP A 49 18.09 5.23 20.58
N VAL A 50 18.25 5.95 19.44
CA VAL A 50 18.32 5.35 18.10
C VAL A 50 19.72 5.60 17.51
N HIS A 51 20.36 4.53 17.04
CA HIS A 51 21.64 4.65 16.34
C HIS A 51 21.44 5.23 14.93
N VAL A 52 22.15 6.28 14.59
CA VAL A 52 22.04 6.92 13.26
C VAL A 52 23.31 6.67 12.46
N HIS A 53 23.15 6.02 11.31
CA HIS A 53 24.21 5.69 10.38
C HIS A 53 24.11 6.51 9.10
N ALA A 54 25.25 6.85 8.50
CA ALA A 54 25.30 7.45 7.16
C ALA A 54 25.16 6.36 6.07
N ASP A 55 25.67 5.17 6.35
CA ASP A 55 25.72 4.04 5.42
C ASP A 55 24.96 2.82 5.92
N VAL A 56 24.57 1.95 4.99
CA VAL A 56 23.77 0.74 5.27
C VAL A 56 24.61 -0.34 5.96
N ALA A 57 25.89 -0.46 5.62
CA ALA A 57 26.75 -1.55 6.08
C ALA A 57 26.81 -1.70 7.61
N PRO A 58 26.97 -0.65 8.42
CA PRO A 58 26.98 -0.78 9.88
C PRO A 58 25.64 -1.30 10.44
N LEU A 59 24.50 -0.88 9.88
CA LEU A 59 23.18 -1.38 10.30
C LEU A 59 23.04 -2.86 10.00
N LEU A 60 23.44 -3.31 8.80
CA LEU A 60 23.33 -4.71 8.40
C LEU A 60 24.29 -5.62 9.22
N ALA A 61 25.45 -5.11 9.60
CA ALA A 61 26.43 -5.84 10.40
C ALA A 61 26.06 -5.91 11.90
N ASP A 62 25.10 -5.11 12.36
CA ASP A 62 24.71 -5.09 13.77
C ASP A 62 23.90 -6.36 14.13
N PRO A 63 24.43 -7.23 15.03
CA PRO A 63 23.72 -8.46 15.43
C PRO A 63 22.46 -8.17 16.26
N ALA A 64 22.31 -6.96 16.82
CA ALA A 64 21.14 -6.58 17.59
C ALA A 64 19.92 -6.29 16.68
N VAL A 65 20.13 -6.00 15.40
CA VAL A 65 19.04 -5.73 14.45
C VAL A 65 18.43 -7.05 13.98
N ASP A 66 17.15 -7.27 14.23
CA ASP A 66 16.39 -8.45 13.79
C ASP A 66 15.80 -8.27 12.40
N ALA A 67 15.30 -7.07 12.11
CA ALA A 67 14.60 -6.76 10.86
C ALA A 67 15.02 -5.40 10.30
N VAL A 68 14.88 -5.27 8.98
CA VAL A 68 15.16 -4.04 8.24
C VAL A 68 13.92 -3.58 7.49
N VAL A 69 13.55 -2.32 7.67
CA VAL A 69 12.52 -1.62 6.89
C VAL A 69 13.20 -0.75 5.84
N ILE A 70 12.83 -0.91 4.57
CA ILE A 70 13.40 -0.19 3.44
C ILE A 70 12.38 0.83 2.94
N ALA A 71 12.69 2.13 3.12
CA ALA A 71 11.85 3.28 2.77
C ALA A 71 12.63 4.29 1.91
N THR A 72 13.32 3.78 0.92
CA THR A 72 14.17 4.50 -0.04
C THR A 72 13.42 4.78 -1.36
N PRO A 73 14.01 5.45 -2.36
CA PRO A 73 13.49 5.43 -3.72
C PRO A 73 13.43 4.02 -4.30
N ASN A 74 12.40 3.77 -5.13
CA ASN A 74 12.02 2.43 -5.63
C ASN A 74 13.17 1.61 -6.22
N ALA A 75 14.11 2.25 -6.94
CA ALA A 75 15.26 1.57 -7.54
C ALA A 75 16.24 0.94 -6.52
N GLN A 76 16.14 1.32 -5.26
CA GLN A 76 16.98 0.77 -4.19
C GLN A 76 16.30 -0.36 -3.41
N HIS A 77 15.01 -0.62 -3.63
CA HIS A 77 14.25 -1.59 -2.85
C HIS A 77 14.83 -3.00 -2.97
N ALA A 78 14.92 -3.54 -4.18
CA ALA A 78 15.43 -4.90 -4.39
C ALA A 78 16.92 -5.06 -4.00
N PRO A 79 17.86 -4.19 -4.40
CA PRO A 79 19.24 -4.30 -3.98
C PRO A 79 19.45 -4.28 -2.46
N LEU A 80 18.72 -3.40 -1.75
CA LEU A 80 18.81 -3.30 -0.28
C LEU A 80 18.14 -4.49 0.41
N ALA A 81 17.04 -4.99 -0.14
CA ALA A 81 16.37 -6.18 0.38
C ALA A 81 17.28 -7.40 0.27
N LEU A 82 17.93 -7.61 -0.87
CA LEU A 82 18.91 -8.70 -1.07
C LEU A 82 20.08 -8.60 -0.08
N ALA A 83 20.66 -7.41 0.09
CA ALA A 83 21.74 -7.20 1.04
C ALA A 83 21.32 -7.47 2.50
N ALA A 84 20.11 -7.06 2.88
CA ALA A 84 19.57 -7.32 4.23
C ALA A 84 19.31 -8.81 4.47
N LEU A 85 18.75 -9.52 3.48
CA LEU A 85 18.53 -10.98 3.55
C LEU A 85 19.85 -11.74 3.64
N GLN A 86 20.86 -11.36 2.85
CA GLN A 86 22.22 -11.91 2.93
C GLN A 86 22.86 -11.69 4.31
N ALA A 87 22.53 -10.59 4.98
CA ALA A 87 22.96 -10.32 6.35
C ALA A 87 22.09 -11.04 7.41
N GLY A 88 21.19 -11.93 7.00
CA GLY A 88 20.33 -12.73 7.89
C GLY A 88 19.19 -11.94 8.56
N LYS A 89 18.80 -10.77 8.01
CA LYS A 89 17.73 -9.94 8.57
C LYS A 89 16.39 -10.27 7.94
N HIS A 90 15.29 -10.17 8.70
CA HIS A 90 13.94 -10.08 8.14
C HIS A 90 13.78 -8.75 7.43
N VAL A 91 12.93 -8.70 6.39
CA VAL A 91 12.83 -7.49 5.53
C VAL A 91 11.39 -7.07 5.34
N LEU A 92 11.13 -5.78 5.56
CA LEU A 92 9.92 -5.10 5.12
C LEU A 92 10.30 -4.04 4.08
N VAL A 93 9.74 -4.15 2.88
CA VAL A 93 9.98 -3.17 1.80
C VAL A 93 8.77 -2.24 1.67
N ASP A 94 9.00 -0.91 1.58
CA ASP A 94 7.92 0.01 1.17
C ASP A 94 7.44 -0.36 -0.25
N LYS A 95 6.23 0.04 -0.60
CA LYS A 95 5.67 -0.19 -1.95
C LYS A 95 6.23 0.84 -2.97
N PRO A 96 6.34 0.47 -4.24
CA PRO A 96 6.20 -0.88 -4.81
C PRO A 96 7.34 -1.80 -4.36
N PHE A 97 7.11 -3.10 -4.39
CA PHE A 97 8.09 -4.08 -3.89
C PHE A 97 9.47 -3.95 -4.60
N ALA A 98 9.43 -3.82 -5.92
CA ALA A 98 10.59 -3.72 -6.79
C ALA A 98 10.22 -2.93 -8.07
N LEU A 99 11.13 -2.80 -9.01
CA LEU A 99 10.84 -2.19 -10.32
C LEU A 99 10.30 -3.21 -11.33
N SER A 100 10.51 -4.51 -11.09
CA SER A 100 10.05 -5.59 -11.96
C SER A 100 9.70 -6.86 -11.18
N SER A 101 8.90 -7.73 -11.82
CA SER A 101 8.60 -9.06 -11.27
C SER A 101 9.86 -9.92 -11.14
N ALA A 102 10.85 -9.74 -12.01
CA ALA A 102 12.12 -10.46 -11.95
C ALA A 102 12.93 -10.07 -10.70
N GLU A 103 13.04 -8.76 -10.39
CA GLU A 103 13.67 -8.28 -9.17
C GLU A 103 12.91 -8.77 -7.93
N ALA A 104 11.57 -8.68 -7.93
CA ALA A 104 10.74 -9.17 -6.85
C ALA A 104 10.95 -10.67 -6.60
N ARG A 105 11.02 -11.47 -7.66
CA ARG A 105 11.30 -12.91 -7.59
C ARG A 105 12.65 -13.18 -6.96
N ALA A 106 13.71 -12.47 -7.37
CA ALA A 106 15.04 -12.61 -6.79
C ALA A 106 15.05 -12.34 -5.27
N VAL A 107 14.30 -11.33 -4.82
CA VAL A 107 14.18 -11.02 -3.37
C VAL A 107 13.43 -12.14 -2.63
N VAL A 108 12.34 -12.65 -3.21
CA VAL A 108 11.56 -13.76 -2.61
C VAL A 108 12.40 -15.03 -2.52
N ASP A 109 13.15 -15.36 -3.57
CA ASP A 109 14.04 -16.53 -3.57
C ASP A 109 15.15 -16.39 -2.52
N ALA A 110 15.77 -15.23 -2.41
CA ALA A 110 16.76 -14.94 -1.37
C ALA A 110 16.18 -15.01 0.06
N ALA A 111 14.94 -14.57 0.26
CA ALA A 111 14.26 -14.67 1.55
C ALA A 111 14.03 -16.13 1.96
N ARG A 112 13.57 -16.96 1.01
CA ARG A 112 13.40 -18.40 1.22
C ARG A 112 14.74 -19.08 1.55
N ASP A 113 15.80 -18.78 0.79
CA ASP A 113 17.11 -19.40 0.95
C ASP A 113 17.79 -18.99 2.28
N ALA A 114 17.50 -17.77 2.77
CA ALA A 114 17.96 -17.26 4.05
C ALA A 114 17.09 -17.71 5.24
N ASP A 115 15.94 -18.35 5.01
CA ASP A 115 14.92 -18.62 6.02
C ASP A 115 14.52 -17.34 6.79
N ARG A 116 14.18 -16.29 6.02
CA ARG A 116 13.77 -14.98 6.56
C ARG A 116 12.46 -14.52 5.97
N VAL A 117 11.69 -13.82 6.79
CA VAL A 117 10.45 -13.19 6.36
C VAL A 117 10.77 -11.99 5.48
N VAL A 118 10.13 -11.90 4.31
CA VAL A 118 10.04 -10.69 3.51
C VAL A 118 8.56 -10.34 3.33
N SER A 119 8.21 -9.06 3.45
CA SER A 119 6.87 -8.54 3.20
C SER A 119 6.93 -7.15 2.57
N VAL A 120 5.80 -6.71 2.00
CA VAL A 120 5.66 -5.40 1.32
C VAL A 120 4.64 -4.56 2.06
N PHE A 121 4.94 -3.27 2.29
CA PHE A 121 4.09 -2.40 3.10
C PHE A 121 2.80 -1.99 2.38
N GLN A 122 1.88 -2.93 2.20
CA GLN A 122 0.52 -2.67 1.72
C GLN A 122 -0.39 -2.22 2.88
N ASN A 123 -0.03 -1.10 3.49
CA ASN A 123 -0.71 -0.55 4.67
C ASN A 123 -2.19 -0.26 4.43
N ARG A 124 -2.60 0.05 3.19
CA ARG A 124 -3.98 0.39 2.85
C ARG A 124 -4.95 -0.79 2.92
N ARG A 125 -4.46 -2.02 3.18
CA ARG A 125 -5.29 -3.13 3.65
C ARG A 125 -5.96 -2.85 5.01
N PHE A 126 -5.42 -1.88 5.77
CA PHE A 126 -5.88 -1.45 7.09
C PHE A 126 -6.46 -0.03 7.10
N ASP A 127 -6.78 0.52 5.92
CA ASP A 127 -7.59 1.73 5.79
C ASP A 127 -9.02 1.47 6.27
N ALA A 128 -9.60 2.39 7.03
CA ALA A 128 -10.98 2.27 7.54
C ALA A 128 -12.01 2.12 6.43
N ASP A 129 -11.85 2.87 5.34
CA ASP A 129 -12.71 2.82 4.16
C ASP A 129 -12.69 1.44 3.48
N PHE A 130 -11.50 0.84 3.35
CA PHE A 130 -11.33 -0.49 2.77
C PHE A 130 -11.85 -1.61 3.68
N LEU A 131 -11.56 -1.55 4.99
CA LEU A 131 -12.06 -2.52 5.96
C LEU A 131 -13.59 -2.52 6.02
N SER A 132 -14.21 -1.35 5.93
CA SER A 132 -15.66 -1.20 5.88
C SER A 132 -16.25 -1.81 4.61
N LEU A 133 -15.65 -1.53 3.44
CA LEU A 133 -16.05 -2.15 2.18
C LEU A 133 -15.91 -3.67 2.24
N ARG A 134 -14.78 -4.18 2.72
CA ARG A 134 -14.53 -5.62 2.84
C ARG A 134 -15.61 -6.30 3.67
N SER A 135 -15.96 -5.71 4.82
CA SER A 135 -17.05 -6.24 5.67
C SER A 135 -18.38 -6.29 4.93
N VAL A 136 -18.76 -5.26 4.18
CA VAL A 136 -20.00 -5.23 3.39
C VAL A 136 -20.02 -6.31 2.32
N VAL A 137 -18.89 -6.55 1.64
CA VAL A 137 -18.76 -7.59 0.60
C VAL A 137 -18.81 -8.99 1.22
N GLU A 138 -18.06 -9.24 2.30
CA GLU A 138 -18.03 -10.53 3.01
C GLU A 138 -19.39 -10.92 3.60
N GLN A 139 -20.18 -9.95 4.07
CA GLN A 139 -21.54 -10.18 4.57
C GLN A 139 -22.55 -10.48 3.46
N GLY A 140 -22.19 -10.38 2.19
CA GLY A 140 -23.10 -10.61 1.07
C GLY A 140 -24.23 -9.59 0.96
N THR A 141 -24.13 -8.45 1.63
CA THR A 141 -25.19 -7.43 1.74
C THR A 141 -25.67 -6.91 0.38
N LEU A 142 -24.77 -6.88 -0.61
CA LEU A 142 -25.04 -6.40 -1.96
C LEU A 142 -25.44 -7.52 -2.94
N GLY A 143 -25.48 -8.78 -2.47
CA GLY A 143 -25.68 -9.93 -3.34
C GLY A 143 -24.46 -10.20 -4.24
N ARG A 144 -24.69 -10.68 -5.47
CA ARG A 144 -23.60 -10.89 -6.44
C ARG A 144 -23.07 -9.55 -6.91
N ILE A 145 -21.81 -9.28 -6.64
CA ILE A 145 -21.14 -8.05 -7.09
C ILE A 145 -20.95 -8.12 -8.61
N ALA A 146 -21.39 -7.09 -9.30
CA ALA A 146 -21.25 -6.95 -10.75
C ALA A 146 -20.20 -5.91 -11.14
N GLU A 147 -20.03 -4.87 -10.32
CA GLU A 147 -19.10 -3.79 -10.59
C GLU A 147 -18.56 -3.21 -9.29
N CYS A 148 -17.26 -2.90 -9.27
CA CYS A 148 -16.58 -2.25 -8.15
C CYS A 148 -15.65 -1.16 -8.69
N HIS A 149 -15.84 0.08 -8.23
CA HIS A 149 -14.97 1.21 -8.53
C HIS A 149 -14.15 1.57 -7.31
N SER A 150 -12.87 1.84 -7.51
CA SER A 150 -11.93 2.37 -6.52
C SER A 150 -11.20 3.58 -7.10
N HIS A 151 -11.44 4.75 -6.53
CA HIS A 151 -10.86 6.01 -6.98
C HIS A 151 -9.88 6.58 -5.97
N PHE A 152 -8.74 7.07 -6.47
CA PHE A 152 -7.77 7.79 -5.63
C PHE A 152 -7.33 9.08 -6.34
N ASP A 153 -8.26 10.01 -6.46
CA ASP A 153 -8.12 11.23 -7.24
C ASP A 153 -7.48 12.36 -6.44
N ARG A 154 -6.83 13.27 -7.17
CA ARG A 154 -6.19 14.48 -6.63
C ARG A 154 -6.36 15.64 -7.61
N PHE A 155 -6.36 16.87 -7.09
CA PHE A 155 -6.23 18.05 -7.92
C PHE A 155 -4.86 18.69 -7.72
N ARG A 156 -3.94 18.42 -8.64
CA ARG A 156 -2.53 18.88 -8.63
C ARG A 156 -2.12 19.26 -10.04
N PRO A 157 -2.60 20.39 -10.58
CA PRO A 157 -2.35 20.74 -11.97
C PRO A 157 -0.89 21.05 -12.29
N GLN A 158 -0.10 21.51 -11.30
CA GLN A 158 1.32 21.78 -11.51
C GLN A 158 2.14 20.51 -11.26
N VAL A 159 3.06 20.19 -12.18
CA VAL A 159 4.10 19.17 -12.00
C VAL A 159 5.09 19.66 -10.94
N ARG A 160 5.44 18.79 -10.01
CA ARG A 160 6.41 19.10 -8.94
C ARG A 160 7.78 18.56 -9.29
N ASP A 161 8.83 19.28 -8.89
CA ASP A 161 10.20 18.77 -9.00
C ASP A 161 10.49 17.75 -7.89
N ARG A 162 10.17 16.51 -8.18
CA ARG A 162 10.42 15.35 -7.32
C ARG A 162 10.53 14.08 -8.16
N TRP A 163 11.30 13.11 -7.70
CA TRP A 163 11.60 11.89 -8.44
C TRP A 163 10.36 11.09 -8.88
N ARG A 164 9.28 11.11 -8.09
CA ARG A 164 8.02 10.41 -8.44
C ARG A 164 7.29 11.03 -9.63
N GLU A 165 7.56 12.29 -9.96
CA GLU A 165 6.97 13.01 -11.10
C GLU A 165 7.99 13.21 -12.24
N SER A 166 9.14 12.52 -12.19
CA SER A 166 10.15 12.48 -13.23
C SER A 166 10.06 11.20 -14.06
N ASP A 167 10.91 11.08 -15.06
CA ASP A 167 11.15 9.90 -15.87
C ASP A 167 12.03 8.83 -15.21
N ALA A 168 12.33 9.01 -13.90
CA ALA A 168 13.11 8.04 -13.14
C ALA A 168 12.40 6.67 -13.06
N PRO A 169 13.14 5.57 -13.04
CA PRO A 169 12.56 4.23 -12.92
C PRO A 169 11.64 4.12 -11.69
N GLY A 170 10.41 3.67 -11.90
CA GLY A 170 9.38 3.58 -10.88
C GLY A 170 8.69 4.90 -10.54
N GLY A 171 8.93 5.97 -11.32
CA GLY A 171 8.14 7.19 -11.28
C GLY A 171 6.73 6.98 -11.87
N GLY A 172 5.88 7.99 -11.73
CA GLY A 172 4.51 7.99 -12.23
C GLY A 172 3.45 7.54 -11.24
N LEU A 173 2.22 7.89 -11.57
CA LEU A 173 1.06 7.64 -10.71
C LEU A 173 0.70 6.16 -10.68
N TRP A 174 0.92 5.43 -11.79
CA TRP A 174 0.70 3.99 -11.86
C TRP A 174 1.52 3.24 -10.81
N MET A 175 2.82 3.53 -10.70
CA MET A 175 3.69 2.92 -9.69
C MET A 175 3.51 3.50 -8.29
N ASP A 176 2.96 4.73 -8.14
CA ASP A 176 2.68 5.33 -6.82
C ASP A 176 1.36 4.84 -6.21
N LEU A 177 0.25 4.81 -6.97
CA LEU A 177 -1.08 4.47 -6.47
C LEU A 177 -1.61 3.13 -6.98
N GLY A 178 -1.19 2.68 -8.16
CA GLY A 178 -1.60 1.37 -8.71
C GLY A 178 -1.40 0.22 -7.73
N PRO A 179 -0.23 0.09 -7.05
CA PRO A 179 -0.01 -0.97 -6.06
C PRO A 179 -1.10 -1.04 -4.98
N HIS A 180 -1.54 0.10 -4.47
CA HIS A 180 -2.58 0.15 -3.44
C HIS A 180 -3.96 -0.26 -3.95
N LEU A 181 -4.36 0.30 -5.11
CA LEU A 181 -5.71 0.06 -5.62
C LEU A 181 -5.86 -1.37 -6.15
N LEU A 182 -4.83 -1.88 -6.83
CA LEU A 182 -4.82 -3.24 -7.34
C LEU A 182 -4.76 -4.27 -6.19
N ASP A 183 -3.92 -4.04 -5.17
CA ASP A 183 -3.86 -4.90 -3.99
C ASP A 183 -5.22 -5.03 -3.31
N GLN A 184 -5.94 -3.92 -3.12
CA GLN A 184 -7.28 -3.93 -2.55
C GLN A 184 -8.28 -4.75 -3.38
N MET A 185 -8.20 -4.70 -4.72
CA MET A 185 -9.07 -5.51 -5.59
C MET A 185 -8.69 -6.99 -5.52
N LEU A 186 -7.39 -7.33 -5.46
CA LEU A 186 -6.94 -8.71 -5.26
C LEU A 186 -7.41 -9.27 -3.91
N GLN A 187 -7.41 -8.46 -2.85
CA GLN A 187 -7.92 -8.85 -1.53
C GLN A 187 -9.44 -9.12 -1.51
N LEU A 188 -10.21 -8.40 -2.34
CA LEU A 188 -11.67 -8.56 -2.40
C LEU A 188 -12.12 -9.70 -3.33
N PHE A 189 -11.44 -9.85 -4.47
CA PHE A 189 -11.96 -10.64 -5.58
C PHE A 189 -10.98 -11.70 -6.11
N GLY A 190 -9.76 -11.76 -5.55
CA GLY A 190 -8.71 -12.67 -5.98
C GLY A 190 -8.10 -12.29 -7.32
N TRP A 191 -7.51 -13.27 -8.03
CA TRP A 191 -6.80 -13.08 -9.28
C TRP A 191 -7.77 -12.90 -10.45
N PRO A 192 -7.65 -11.81 -11.28
CA PRO A 192 -8.51 -11.59 -12.43
C PRO A 192 -8.09 -12.43 -13.64
N GLU A 193 -9.03 -12.63 -14.59
CA GLU A 193 -8.75 -13.32 -15.87
C GLU A 193 -7.97 -12.46 -16.86
N ALA A 194 -8.13 -11.13 -16.79
CA ALA A 194 -7.50 -10.19 -17.70
C ALA A 194 -7.50 -8.76 -17.12
N ILE A 195 -6.67 -7.89 -17.68
CA ILE A 195 -6.66 -6.45 -17.43
C ILE A 195 -6.76 -5.66 -18.71
N SER A 196 -7.49 -4.55 -18.68
CA SER A 196 -7.43 -3.46 -19.68
C SER A 196 -7.02 -2.19 -18.96
N ALA A 197 -5.99 -1.50 -19.43
CA ALA A 197 -5.50 -0.29 -18.79
C ALA A 197 -5.26 0.84 -19.79
N ASP A 198 -5.51 2.06 -19.35
CA ASP A 198 -5.10 3.32 -19.98
C ASP A 198 -4.26 4.09 -18.96
N ILE A 199 -3.02 4.39 -19.31
CA ILE A 199 -2.03 5.04 -18.44
C ILE A 199 -1.41 6.18 -19.25
N ALA A 200 -1.57 7.42 -18.77
CA ALA A 200 -1.21 8.60 -19.55
C ALA A 200 -0.59 9.71 -18.69
N ALA A 201 0.16 10.58 -19.34
CA ALA A 201 0.60 11.87 -18.85
C ALA A 201 -0.34 12.94 -19.41
N GLN A 202 -1.15 13.58 -18.54
CA GLN A 202 -2.18 14.54 -18.95
C GLN A 202 -1.81 15.98 -18.61
N ARG A 203 -0.97 16.23 -17.61
CA ARG A 203 -0.55 17.57 -17.21
C ARG A 203 0.48 18.13 -18.18
N GLU A 204 0.42 19.43 -18.41
CA GLU A 204 1.46 20.12 -19.17
C GLU A 204 2.82 19.98 -18.50
N GLY A 205 3.83 19.56 -19.29
CA GLY A 205 5.18 19.32 -18.79
C GLY A 205 5.38 18.05 -17.95
N ALA A 206 4.38 17.16 -17.89
CA ALA A 206 4.51 15.87 -17.21
C ALA A 206 5.59 14.99 -17.89
N ARG A 207 6.49 14.43 -17.07
CA ARG A 207 7.56 13.51 -17.51
C ARG A 207 7.30 12.05 -17.13
N SER A 208 6.23 11.81 -16.38
CA SER A 208 5.73 10.48 -16.02
C SER A 208 4.22 10.49 -16.04
N ASP A 209 3.60 9.32 -16.00
CA ASP A 209 2.15 9.20 -15.97
C ASP A 209 1.57 9.86 -14.70
N ASP A 210 0.43 10.52 -14.89
CA ASP A 210 -0.31 11.21 -13.82
C ASP A 210 -1.82 10.93 -13.88
N TYR A 211 -2.17 9.95 -14.69
CA TYR A 211 -3.49 9.39 -14.89
C TYR A 211 -3.37 7.89 -15.15
N PHE A 212 -4.28 7.12 -14.57
CA PHE A 212 -4.59 5.77 -15.02
C PHE A 212 -6.06 5.42 -14.79
N HIS A 213 -6.57 4.56 -15.67
CA HIS A 213 -7.85 3.88 -15.57
C HIS A 213 -7.64 2.44 -15.97
N ALA A 214 -7.87 1.49 -15.06
CA ALA A 214 -7.70 0.08 -15.34
C ALA A 214 -8.93 -0.73 -14.94
N VAL A 215 -9.29 -1.70 -15.76
CA VAL A 215 -10.41 -2.63 -15.56
C VAL A 215 -9.85 -4.03 -15.37
N LEU A 216 -10.06 -4.60 -14.22
CA LEU A 216 -9.82 -6.01 -13.91
C LEU A 216 -11.05 -6.83 -14.30
N HIS A 217 -10.86 -7.83 -15.13
CA HIS A 217 -11.93 -8.67 -15.68
C HIS A 217 -12.03 -9.98 -14.89
N TYR A 218 -13.17 -10.19 -14.23
CA TYR A 218 -13.53 -11.44 -13.57
C TYR A 218 -14.80 -12.01 -14.22
N PRO A 219 -15.13 -13.30 -14.02
CA PRO A 219 -16.40 -13.85 -14.43
C PRO A 219 -17.60 -13.10 -13.79
N GLY A 220 -18.35 -12.36 -14.60
CA GLY A 220 -19.52 -11.59 -14.13
C GLY A 220 -19.26 -10.37 -13.27
N LEU A 221 -17.98 -9.93 -13.11
CA LEU A 221 -17.59 -8.75 -12.35
C LEU A 221 -16.57 -7.91 -13.14
N ARG A 222 -16.67 -6.59 -13.01
CA ARG A 222 -15.62 -5.64 -13.42
C ARG A 222 -15.17 -4.85 -12.20
N ALA A 223 -13.88 -4.96 -11.83
CA ALA A 223 -13.28 -4.10 -10.84
C ALA A 223 -12.47 -3.00 -11.55
N ILE A 224 -12.82 -1.76 -11.28
CA ILE A 224 -12.25 -0.58 -11.93
C ILE A 224 -11.41 0.17 -10.90
N VAL A 225 -10.16 0.44 -11.25
CA VAL A 225 -9.25 1.27 -10.44
C VAL A 225 -8.86 2.51 -11.23
N HIS A 226 -8.95 3.67 -10.58
CA HIS A 226 -8.69 4.95 -11.22
C HIS A 226 -7.93 5.89 -10.31
N ALA A 227 -6.99 6.62 -10.87
CA ALA A 227 -6.39 7.79 -10.23
C ALA A 227 -6.02 8.84 -11.28
N GLY A 228 -6.30 10.10 -10.96
CA GLY A 228 -5.96 11.24 -11.80
C GLY A 228 -5.45 12.41 -10.99
N SER A 229 -4.51 13.17 -11.58
CA SER A 229 -3.95 14.38 -10.95
C SER A 229 -4.71 15.67 -11.28
N LEU A 230 -5.70 15.61 -12.18
CA LEU A 230 -6.50 16.77 -12.63
C LEU A 230 -7.97 16.68 -12.20
N VAL A 231 -8.28 15.92 -11.15
CA VAL A 231 -9.65 15.69 -10.68
C VAL A 231 -9.95 16.59 -9.49
N ALA A 232 -10.67 17.70 -9.72
CA ALA A 232 -11.06 18.65 -8.68
C ALA A 232 -12.33 18.22 -7.93
N ALA A 233 -13.24 17.49 -8.61
CA ALA A 233 -14.44 16.91 -8.02
C ALA A 233 -14.32 15.40 -8.09
N SER A 234 -13.85 14.79 -7.00
CA SER A 234 -13.63 13.34 -6.95
C SER A 234 -14.94 12.56 -7.00
N ALA A 235 -14.91 11.42 -7.70
CA ALA A 235 -15.91 10.37 -7.54
C ALA A 235 -15.85 9.78 -6.10
N PRO A 236 -16.84 8.99 -5.67
CA PRO A 236 -16.73 8.23 -4.43
C PRO A 236 -15.44 7.42 -4.38
N ARG A 237 -14.83 7.35 -3.20
CA ARG A 237 -13.62 6.52 -2.99
C ARG A 237 -13.88 5.07 -3.40
N PHE A 238 -15.06 4.55 -3.03
CA PHE A 238 -15.57 3.28 -3.49
C PHE A 238 -17.03 3.42 -3.93
N ALA A 239 -17.35 2.84 -5.11
CA ALA A 239 -18.72 2.60 -5.55
C ALA A 239 -18.82 1.12 -5.98
N VAL A 240 -19.63 0.35 -5.27
CA VAL A 240 -19.77 -1.09 -5.51
C VAL A 240 -21.23 -1.41 -5.78
N HIS A 241 -21.48 -2.11 -6.89
CA HIS A 241 -22.82 -2.42 -7.37
C HIS A 241 -23.03 -3.93 -7.44
N GLY A 242 -24.07 -4.39 -6.78
CA GLY A 242 -24.46 -5.80 -6.75
C GLY A 242 -25.94 -6.00 -7.04
N SER A 243 -26.36 -7.25 -7.09
CA SER A 243 -27.73 -7.63 -7.45
C SER A 243 -28.80 -7.22 -6.43
N LEU A 244 -28.40 -6.86 -5.18
CA LEU A 244 -29.29 -6.44 -4.11
C LEU A 244 -29.14 -4.99 -3.69
N GLY A 245 -28.26 -4.23 -4.33
CA GLY A 245 -28.03 -2.84 -4.02
C GLY A 245 -26.59 -2.38 -4.31
N SER A 246 -26.28 -1.18 -3.85
CA SER A 246 -24.98 -0.56 -4.04
C SER A 246 -24.39 -0.10 -2.70
N TYR A 247 -23.06 -0.09 -2.60
CA TYR A 247 -22.33 0.56 -1.52
C TYR A 247 -21.56 1.76 -2.07
N LEU A 248 -21.69 2.90 -1.42
CA LEU A 248 -21.00 4.13 -1.76
C LEU A 248 -20.20 4.62 -0.55
N LYS A 249 -18.94 4.95 -0.75
CA LYS A 249 -18.06 5.50 0.28
C LYS A 249 -17.34 6.72 -0.26
N ASP A 250 -17.60 7.86 0.32
CA ASP A 250 -16.88 9.09 0.06
C ASP A 250 -15.71 9.27 1.04
N GLY A 251 -14.78 10.15 0.69
CA GLY A 251 -13.61 10.42 1.50
C GLY A 251 -12.59 9.28 1.48
N ARG A 252 -11.44 9.53 2.06
CA ARG A 252 -10.34 8.58 2.19
C ARG A 252 -10.06 8.34 3.67
N ASP A 253 -9.39 7.22 3.98
CA ASP A 253 -8.86 6.95 5.31
C ASP A 253 -8.07 8.15 5.87
N VAL A 254 -8.20 8.36 7.17
CA VAL A 254 -7.66 9.54 7.87
C VAL A 254 -6.24 9.34 8.41
N GLN A 255 -5.74 8.11 8.48
CA GLN A 255 -4.50 7.77 9.18
C GLN A 255 -3.27 8.46 8.56
N GLU A 256 -3.20 8.57 7.21
CA GLU A 256 -2.10 9.29 6.55
C GLU A 256 -2.09 10.77 6.98
N ASP A 257 -3.24 11.43 7.02
CA ASP A 257 -3.34 12.84 7.42
C ASP A 257 -3.05 13.01 8.92
N GLN A 258 -3.50 12.09 9.76
CA GLN A 258 -3.18 12.04 11.19
C GLN A 258 -1.66 11.90 11.43
N LEU A 259 -0.99 10.99 10.71
CA LEU A 259 0.47 10.84 10.77
C LEU A 259 1.21 12.10 10.32
N ARG A 260 0.75 12.74 9.24
CA ARG A 260 1.33 14.01 8.76
C ARG A 260 1.19 15.17 9.75
N GLN A 261 0.13 15.15 10.54
CA GLN A 261 -0.12 16.11 11.62
C GLN A 261 0.63 15.77 12.91
N GLY A 262 1.32 14.62 12.96
CA GLY A 262 2.07 14.17 14.13
C GLY A 262 1.22 13.47 15.19
N THR A 263 -0.01 13.05 14.85
CA THR A 263 -0.83 12.23 15.75
C THR A 263 -0.16 10.87 15.94
N ALA A 264 0.06 10.49 17.19
CA ALA A 264 0.66 9.21 17.52
C ALA A 264 -0.28 8.05 17.14
N PRO A 265 0.24 7.01 16.47
CA PRO A 265 -0.55 5.82 16.17
C PRO A 265 -1.16 5.21 17.43
N GLY A 266 -2.49 5.03 17.44
CA GLY A 266 -3.24 4.50 18.57
C GLY A 266 -3.63 5.52 19.64
N ALA A 267 -3.36 6.80 19.43
CA ALA A 267 -3.93 7.87 20.26
C ALA A 267 -5.48 7.89 20.16
N PRO A 268 -6.18 8.52 21.09
CA PRO A 268 -7.62 8.70 21.00
C PRO A 268 -8.03 9.34 19.65
N GLY A 269 -8.97 8.73 18.94
CA GLY A 269 -9.39 9.18 17.61
C GLY A 269 -8.52 8.68 16.44
N TRP A 270 -7.46 7.92 16.70
CA TRP A 270 -6.65 7.30 15.67
C TRP A 270 -7.49 6.40 14.76
N GLY A 271 -7.40 6.59 13.44
CA GLY A 271 -8.06 5.76 12.43
C GLY A 271 -9.59 5.84 12.41
N LEU A 272 -10.21 6.75 13.18
CA LEU A 272 -11.64 7.01 13.12
C LEU A 272 -11.98 7.87 11.91
N ASP A 273 -12.57 7.26 10.90
CA ASP A 273 -13.08 7.96 9.71
C ASP A 273 -14.48 8.51 10.00
N PRO A 274 -14.71 9.84 9.96
CA PRO A 274 -16.01 10.44 10.23
C PRO A 274 -17.01 10.32 9.05
N VAL A 275 -16.55 9.92 7.86
CA VAL A 275 -17.39 9.82 6.67
C VAL A 275 -17.90 8.41 6.54
N HIS A 276 -19.16 8.19 6.88
CA HIS A 276 -19.79 6.87 6.80
C HIS A 276 -20.03 6.41 5.36
N GLY A 277 -19.92 5.09 5.12
CA GLY A 277 -20.41 4.47 3.90
C GLY A 277 -21.94 4.42 3.84
N GLN A 278 -22.48 4.24 2.66
CA GLN A 278 -23.93 4.14 2.45
C GLN A 278 -24.28 2.90 1.64
N ILE A 279 -25.23 2.10 2.11
CA ILE A 279 -25.91 1.08 1.31
C ILE A 279 -27.15 1.73 0.69
N VAL A 280 -27.26 1.60 -0.63
CA VAL A 280 -28.36 2.14 -1.44
C VAL A 280 -29.11 0.97 -2.06
N ARG A 281 -30.41 0.90 -1.82
CA ARG A 281 -31.31 -0.13 -2.41
C ARG A 281 -32.44 0.57 -3.14
N ALA A 282 -32.93 -0.06 -4.22
CA ALA A 282 -34.13 0.33 -4.90
C ALA A 282 -35.14 -0.81 -4.85
N ASP A 283 -36.41 -0.50 -4.63
CA ASP A 283 -37.51 -1.46 -4.76
C ASP A 283 -37.92 -1.64 -6.23
N ALA A 284 -38.92 -2.52 -6.46
CA ALA A 284 -39.42 -2.81 -7.80
C ALA A 284 -40.08 -1.58 -8.47
N GLU A 285 -40.57 -0.64 -7.69
CA GLU A 285 -41.20 0.63 -8.13
C GLU A 285 -40.16 1.72 -8.37
N GLY A 286 -38.87 1.47 -8.02
CA GLY A 286 -37.76 2.42 -8.20
C GLY A 286 -37.58 3.40 -7.04
N HIS A 287 -38.23 3.21 -5.89
CA HIS A 287 -37.98 4.03 -4.71
C HIS A 287 -36.64 3.68 -4.10
N VAL A 288 -35.81 4.69 -3.90
CA VAL A 288 -34.45 4.54 -3.40
C VAL A 288 -34.39 4.75 -1.89
N GLN A 289 -33.84 3.78 -1.19
CA GLN A 289 -33.54 3.85 0.25
C GLN A 289 -32.03 3.91 0.46
N ARG A 290 -31.59 4.71 1.44
CA ARG A 290 -30.18 4.85 1.83
C ARG A 290 -30.03 4.57 3.31
N HIS A 291 -29.05 3.71 3.64
CA HIS A 291 -28.71 3.35 5.02
C HIS A 291 -27.23 3.63 5.25
N SER A 292 -26.93 4.38 6.30
CA SER A 292 -25.55 4.57 6.74
C SER A 292 -24.96 3.28 7.26
N VAL A 293 -23.68 3.06 6.99
CA VAL A 293 -22.89 1.90 7.47
C VAL A 293 -21.78 2.44 8.34
N ASP A 294 -21.69 1.95 9.57
CA ASP A 294 -20.60 2.33 10.47
C ASP A 294 -19.25 1.90 9.91
N ASN A 295 -18.26 2.77 10.02
CA ASN A 295 -16.93 2.48 9.54
C ASN A 295 -16.21 1.52 10.48
N ALA A 296 -15.44 0.61 9.91
CA ALA A 296 -14.43 -0.13 10.63
C ALA A 296 -13.33 0.82 11.13
N LEU A 297 -12.67 0.46 12.22
CA LEU A 297 -11.52 1.21 12.70
C LEU A 297 -10.28 0.88 11.86
N GLY A 298 -9.70 1.89 11.23
CA GLY A 298 -8.41 1.78 10.55
C GLY A 298 -7.26 1.74 11.56
N ASP A 299 -6.28 0.84 11.36
CA ASP A 299 -5.08 0.85 12.20
C ASP A 299 -3.87 0.21 11.51
N TYR A 300 -2.96 1.05 11.02
CA TYR A 300 -1.72 0.60 10.37
C TYR A 300 -0.77 -0.17 11.29
N ARG A 301 -0.91 -0.04 12.63
CA ARG A 301 -0.13 -0.86 13.57
C ARG A 301 -0.43 -2.35 13.43
N ARG A 302 -1.62 -2.71 12.95
CA ARG A 302 -2.00 -4.11 12.67
C ARG A 302 -1.10 -4.73 11.62
N PHE A 303 -0.64 -3.94 10.64
CA PHE A 303 0.35 -4.41 9.66
C PHE A 303 1.67 -4.77 10.35
N TYR A 304 2.19 -3.87 11.18
CA TYR A 304 3.44 -4.09 11.89
C TYR A 304 3.36 -5.20 12.94
N ALA A 305 2.21 -5.33 13.61
CA ALA A 305 1.97 -6.44 14.53
C ALA A 305 2.00 -7.80 13.79
N ALA A 306 1.36 -7.91 12.64
CA ALA A 306 1.40 -9.12 11.82
C ALA A 306 2.83 -9.41 11.29
N PHE A 307 3.57 -8.38 10.86
CA PHE A 307 4.97 -8.55 10.45
C PHE A 307 5.85 -9.06 11.60
N ARG A 308 5.70 -8.47 12.80
CA ARG A 308 6.37 -8.96 14.03
C ARG A 308 6.02 -10.42 14.31
N ASP A 309 4.75 -10.78 14.26
CA ASP A 309 4.27 -12.12 14.56
C ASP A 309 4.81 -13.15 13.55
N ALA A 310 4.92 -12.77 12.29
CA ALA A 310 5.57 -13.59 11.26
C ALA A 310 7.06 -13.82 11.54
N MET A 311 7.81 -12.76 11.92
CA MET A 311 9.23 -12.88 12.30
C MET A 311 9.44 -13.81 13.50
N LEU A 312 8.48 -13.84 14.43
CA LEU A 312 8.51 -14.70 15.61
C LEU A 312 7.98 -16.12 15.34
N GLY A 313 7.50 -16.40 14.13
CA GLY A 313 6.93 -17.69 13.75
C GLY A 313 5.58 -18.00 14.42
N VAL A 314 4.85 -16.99 14.89
CA VAL A 314 3.54 -17.14 15.57
C VAL A 314 2.35 -16.67 14.73
N GLY A 315 2.59 -16.24 13.49
CA GLY A 315 1.57 -15.81 12.55
C GLY A 315 2.10 -15.68 11.13
N ASP A 316 1.20 -15.40 10.18
CA ASP A 316 1.56 -15.20 8.78
C ASP A 316 2.01 -13.76 8.51
N ALA A 317 2.84 -13.59 7.47
CA ALA A 317 3.23 -12.26 7.01
C ALA A 317 1.98 -11.47 6.53
N PRO A 318 1.91 -10.15 6.81
CA PRO A 318 0.75 -9.33 6.45
C PRO A 318 0.51 -9.23 4.94
N VAL A 319 1.55 -9.44 4.17
CA VAL A 319 1.53 -9.66 2.71
C VAL A 319 2.45 -10.83 2.45
N SER A 320 1.92 -11.90 1.90
CA SER A 320 2.70 -13.08 1.52
C SER A 320 3.58 -12.79 0.31
N THR A 321 4.62 -13.59 0.12
CA THR A 321 5.50 -13.50 -1.06
C THR A 321 4.75 -13.74 -2.36
N GLU A 322 3.75 -14.63 -2.35
CA GLU A 322 2.90 -14.90 -3.50
C GLU A 322 2.06 -13.68 -3.88
N GLU A 323 1.35 -13.06 -2.92
CA GLU A 323 0.58 -11.83 -3.15
C GLU A 323 1.46 -10.69 -3.66
N ALA A 324 2.68 -10.54 -3.10
CA ALA A 324 3.63 -9.53 -3.55
C ALA A 324 4.05 -9.75 -5.03
N LEU A 325 4.31 -10.99 -5.43
CA LEU A 325 4.65 -11.34 -6.81
C LEU A 325 3.46 -11.20 -7.76
N GLN A 326 2.27 -11.60 -7.36
CA GLN A 326 1.04 -11.41 -8.13
C GLN A 326 0.80 -9.92 -8.41
N LEU A 327 0.94 -9.07 -7.40
CA LEU A 327 0.76 -7.64 -7.57
C LEU A 327 1.79 -7.04 -8.53
N MET A 328 3.07 -7.41 -8.43
CA MET A 328 4.10 -6.97 -9.38
C MET A 328 3.78 -7.40 -10.81
N ARG A 329 3.36 -8.65 -10.99
CA ARG A 329 2.93 -9.15 -12.31
C ARG A 329 1.74 -8.37 -12.86
N LEU A 330 0.76 -8.05 -12.01
CA LEU A 330 -0.42 -7.29 -12.44
C LEU A 330 -0.06 -5.85 -12.84
N LEU A 331 0.89 -5.22 -12.16
CA LEU A 331 1.40 -3.90 -12.55
C LEU A 331 2.10 -3.93 -13.92
N GLU A 332 2.92 -4.95 -14.20
CA GLU A 332 3.59 -5.12 -15.50
C GLU A 332 2.58 -5.35 -16.62
N VAL A 333 1.63 -6.27 -16.42
CA VAL A 333 0.61 -6.58 -17.42
C VAL A 333 -0.33 -5.40 -17.67
N GLY A 334 -0.61 -4.60 -16.62
CA GLY A 334 -1.34 -3.35 -16.76
C GLY A 334 -0.60 -2.33 -17.65
N ARG A 335 0.72 -2.22 -17.51
CA ARG A 335 1.54 -1.37 -18.39
C ARG A 335 1.55 -1.93 -19.83
N GLU A 336 1.73 -3.23 -20.00
CA GLU A 336 1.64 -3.90 -21.32
C GLU A 336 0.27 -3.63 -21.99
N SER A 337 -0.81 -3.69 -21.22
CA SER A 337 -2.15 -3.39 -21.73
C SER A 337 -2.27 -1.94 -22.21
N ALA A 338 -1.76 -0.98 -21.43
CA ALA A 338 -1.78 0.43 -21.80
C ALA A 338 -0.94 0.70 -23.06
N ASP A 339 0.27 0.14 -23.13
CA ASP A 339 1.20 0.34 -24.26
C ASP A 339 0.67 -0.29 -25.55
N SER A 340 0.00 -1.44 -25.46
CA SER A 340 -0.57 -2.14 -26.62
C SER A 340 -1.98 -1.68 -27.01
N GLY A 341 -2.68 -0.95 -26.13
CA GLY A 341 -4.08 -0.57 -26.29
C GLY A 341 -5.04 -1.77 -26.30
N ARG A 342 -4.66 -2.90 -25.68
CA ARG A 342 -5.41 -4.15 -25.71
C ARG A 342 -5.71 -4.68 -24.32
N ARG A 343 -6.81 -5.43 -24.22
CA ARG A 343 -7.04 -6.30 -23.07
C ARG A 343 -6.00 -7.43 -23.08
N VAL A 344 -5.27 -7.61 -21.98
CA VAL A 344 -4.25 -8.64 -21.82
C VAL A 344 -4.76 -9.70 -20.84
N ALA A 345 -4.68 -10.97 -21.23
CA ALA A 345 -5.05 -12.10 -20.37
C ALA A 345 -3.99 -12.33 -19.29
N LEU A 346 -4.48 -12.74 -18.12
CA LEU A 346 -3.67 -13.09 -16.96
C LEU A 346 -3.78 -14.60 -16.75
N ALA A 347 -2.84 -15.33 -17.31
CA ALA A 347 -2.76 -16.79 -17.18
C ALA A 347 -2.22 -17.20 -15.80
#